data_9a2b51b3f4a2e38455e935f316dd809e
#
_entry.id   9a2b51b3f4a2e38455e935f316dd809e
#
_cell.length_a   1.000
_cell.length_b   1.000
_cell.length_c   1.000
_cell.angle_alpha   90.00
_cell.angle_beta   90.00
_cell.angle_gamma   90.00
#
_symmetry.space_group_name_H-M   'P 1'
#
loop_
_entity.id
_entity.type
_entity.pdbx_description
1 polymer ?
#
loop_
_entity_poly.entity_id
_entity_poly.type
_entity_poly.pdbx_seq_one_letter_code
_entity_poly.pdbx_strand_id
1 'polypeptide(L)'
;MHQSKENEKWLVTNPKGNHALAVGLDNFINVKIDGSTGYYCAGMNKKASIQVNGSVGPGVAENMMSGKLIVEGNASQYAGATGHGGILVIKGNASSRCGISMKGINIIVKGNIGHMSAFMAQSGKLIVCGDVGDSLGDSIYEAQIFVKGSVRSLGSDCIEKEVSTKHKHQLEQLLDESKINLKASKFKRYGSARKLYNFDIDNLSKY
;
A
#
# COMPACT_ATOMS: atom_id res chain seq x y z
N MET A 1 -23.81 20.75 -8.09
CA MET A 1 -22.92 19.94 -7.26
C MET A 1 -23.74 19.27 -6.17
N HIS A 2 -23.99 17.98 -6.22
CA HIS A 2 -24.58 17.26 -5.08
C HIS A 2 -23.52 17.20 -3.97
N GLN A 3 -23.75 17.89 -2.87
CA GLN A 3 -22.99 17.67 -1.64
C GLN A 3 -23.41 16.29 -1.13
N SER A 4 -22.52 15.29 -1.28
CA SER A 4 -22.73 13.99 -0.64
C SER A 4 -22.75 14.22 0.88
N LYS A 5 -23.78 13.69 1.56
CA LYS A 5 -23.85 13.73 3.04
C LYS A 5 -22.70 12.88 3.59
N GLU A 6 -22.06 13.34 4.67
CA GLU A 6 -21.05 12.54 5.37
C GLU A 6 -21.63 11.18 5.77
N ASN A 7 -20.81 10.11 5.64
CA ASN A 7 -21.16 8.71 5.94
C ASN A 7 -22.19 8.03 5.02
N GLU A 8 -22.42 8.54 3.82
CA GLU A 8 -23.20 7.82 2.85
C GLU A 8 -22.60 6.43 2.53
N LYS A 9 -23.47 5.45 2.28
CA LYS A 9 -23.08 4.09 1.89
C LYS A 9 -23.47 3.85 0.44
N TRP A 10 -22.49 3.56 -0.38
CA TRP A 10 -22.68 3.28 -1.79
C TRP A 10 -22.38 1.82 -2.09
N LEU A 11 -23.21 1.18 -2.88
CA LEU A 11 -23.03 -0.20 -3.35
C LEU A 11 -22.94 -0.20 -4.87
N VAL A 12 -21.82 -0.69 -5.39
CA VAL A 12 -21.61 -0.96 -6.81
C VAL A 12 -21.74 -2.46 -7.04
N THR A 13 -22.76 -2.88 -7.77
CA THR A 13 -22.98 -4.28 -8.13
C THR A 13 -22.56 -4.54 -9.58
N ASN A 14 -22.10 -5.75 -9.87
CA ASN A 14 -21.72 -6.17 -11.23
C ASN A 14 -20.73 -5.22 -11.93
N PRO A 15 -19.59 -4.89 -11.33
CA PRO A 15 -18.62 -3.95 -11.90
C PRO A 15 -18.03 -4.44 -13.24
N LYS A 16 -18.07 -5.73 -13.52
CA LYS A 16 -17.62 -6.37 -14.79
C LYS A 16 -16.24 -5.91 -15.26
N GLY A 17 -15.31 -5.66 -14.33
CA GLY A 17 -13.97 -5.19 -14.66
C GLY A 17 -13.90 -3.73 -15.15
N ASN A 18 -14.93 -2.92 -14.93
CA ASN A 18 -14.92 -1.51 -15.31
C ASN A 18 -13.75 -0.77 -14.65
N HIS A 19 -13.21 0.19 -15.39
CA HIS A 19 -12.06 1.00 -14.97
C HIS A 19 -12.50 2.21 -14.15
N ALA A 20 -11.53 2.80 -13.43
CA ALA A 20 -11.67 4.07 -12.71
C ALA A 20 -12.89 4.13 -11.76
N LEU A 21 -13.26 3.00 -11.14
CA LEU A 21 -14.30 3.00 -10.14
C LEU A 21 -13.81 3.63 -8.83
N ALA A 22 -14.64 4.46 -8.21
CA ALA A 22 -14.38 5.16 -6.96
C ALA A 22 -13.11 6.03 -6.97
N VAL A 23 -12.81 6.68 -8.10
CA VAL A 23 -11.65 7.57 -8.26
C VAL A 23 -11.96 8.96 -7.72
N GLY A 24 -10.97 9.60 -7.07
CA GLY A 24 -11.02 11.00 -6.65
C GLY A 24 -12.04 11.33 -5.58
N LEU A 25 -12.47 10.35 -4.78
CA LEU A 25 -13.44 10.56 -3.72
C LEU A 25 -12.84 11.42 -2.60
N ASP A 26 -13.47 12.58 -2.33
CA ASP A 26 -13.00 13.57 -1.34
C ASP A 26 -14.00 13.77 -0.19
N ASN A 27 -14.85 12.80 0.08
CA ASN A 27 -15.83 12.83 1.16
C ASN A 27 -15.72 11.57 2.04
N PHE A 28 -16.14 11.68 3.30
CA PHE A 28 -16.26 10.56 4.23
C PHE A 28 -17.46 9.69 3.85
N ILE A 29 -17.29 8.85 2.84
CA ILE A 29 -18.31 7.92 2.35
C ILE A 29 -17.77 6.49 2.42
N ASN A 30 -18.67 5.53 2.48
CA ASN A 30 -18.35 4.11 2.44
C ASN A 30 -18.80 3.54 1.11
N VAL A 31 -17.87 3.00 0.33
CA VAL A 31 -18.16 2.38 -0.98
C VAL A 31 -17.87 0.88 -0.91
N LYS A 32 -18.85 0.08 -1.22
CA LYS A 32 -18.68 -1.37 -1.41
C LYS A 32 -18.84 -1.71 -2.88
N ILE A 33 -17.88 -2.45 -3.42
CA ILE A 33 -17.90 -2.91 -4.83
C ILE A 33 -17.96 -4.44 -4.82
N ASP A 34 -19.09 -5.01 -5.23
CA ASP A 34 -19.30 -6.45 -5.26
C ASP A 34 -18.89 -7.05 -6.61
N GLY A 35 -17.59 -7.35 -6.73
CA GLY A 35 -16.96 -7.95 -7.89
C GLY A 35 -15.60 -7.34 -8.19
N SER A 36 -14.94 -7.85 -9.24
CA SER A 36 -13.62 -7.38 -9.67
C SER A 36 -13.69 -6.11 -10.50
N THR A 37 -12.68 -5.26 -10.37
CA THR A 37 -12.57 -3.97 -11.08
C THR A 37 -11.39 -3.97 -12.06
N GLY A 38 -11.41 -3.04 -13.03
CA GLY A 38 -10.32 -2.79 -13.95
C GLY A 38 -9.26 -1.84 -13.38
N TYR A 39 -8.70 -0.99 -14.26
CA TYR A 39 -7.58 -0.08 -13.93
C TYR A 39 -8.01 1.06 -12.99
N TYR A 40 -7.07 1.55 -12.18
CA TYR A 40 -7.18 2.77 -11.37
C TYR A 40 -8.35 2.80 -10.37
N CYS A 41 -8.81 1.64 -9.91
CA CYS A 41 -9.80 1.61 -8.85
C CYS A 41 -9.30 2.36 -7.61
N ALA A 42 -10.12 3.24 -7.05
CA ALA A 42 -9.83 4.09 -5.90
C ALA A 42 -8.60 5.00 -6.06
N GLY A 43 -8.16 5.28 -7.29
CA GLY A 43 -7.11 6.27 -7.55
C GLY A 43 -7.45 7.63 -6.96
N MET A 44 -6.45 8.37 -6.45
CA MET A 44 -6.60 9.73 -5.87
C MET A 44 -7.65 9.84 -4.74
N ASN A 45 -8.02 8.72 -4.11
CA ASN A 45 -8.95 8.75 -2.97
C ASN A 45 -8.37 9.56 -1.81
N LYS A 46 -9.19 10.41 -1.16
CA LYS A 46 -8.77 11.24 -0.04
C LYS A 46 -9.40 10.82 1.29
N LYS A 47 -10.70 10.55 1.33
CA LYS A 47 -11.40 10.36 2.61
C LYS A 47 -12.25 9.10 2.67
N ALA A 48 -12.63 8.56 1.51
CA ALA A 48 -13.54 7.43 1.46
C ALA A 48 -12.93 6.15 2.03
N SER A 49 -13.80 5.32 2.60
CA SER A 49 -13.51 3.92 2.93
C SER A 49 -14.13 3.04 1.85
N ILE A 50 -13.26 2.32 1.13
CA ILE A 50 -13.65 1.53 -0.04
C ILE A 50 -13.34 0.06 0.22
N GLN A 51 -14.29 -0.83 -0.09
CA GLN A 51 -14.08 -2.28 -0.06
C GLN A 51 -14.41 -2.87 -1.41
N VAL A 52 -13.50 -3.65 -1.97
CA VAL A 52 -13.68 -4.38 -3.23
C VAL A 52 -13.76 -5.87 -2.90
N ASN A 53 -14.93 -6.47 -3.11
CA ASN A 53 -15.16 -7.91 -2.93
C ASN A 53 -14.78 -8.69 -4.20
N GLY A 54 -13.55 -8.53 -4.63
CA GLY A 54 -12.99 -9.14 -5.83
C GLY A 54 -11.54 -8.76 -6.01
N SER A 55 -11.00 -9.03 -7.19
CA SER A 55 -9.65 -8.62 -7.59
C SER A 55 -9.66 -7.28 -8.31
N VAL A 56 -8.52 -6.61 -8.35
CA VAL A 56 -8.39 -5.28 -8.94
C VAL A 56 -7.31 -5.26 -10.03
N GLY A 57 -7.55 -4.47 -11.07
CA GLY A 57 -6.62 -4.25 -12.18
C GLY A 57 -5.41 -3.39 -11.79
N PRO A 58 -4.56 -3.04 -12.78
CA PRO A 58 -3.39 -2.20 -12.57
C PRO A 58 -3.71 -0.82 -11.99
N GLY A 59 -2.82 -0.29 -11.15
CA GLY A 59 -2.92 1.06 -10.61
C GLY A 59 -4.01 1.25 -9.54
N VAL A 60 -4.40 0.18 -8.85
CA VAL A 60 -5.31 0.32 -7.70
C VAL A 60 -4.70 1.26 -6.66
N ALA A 61 -5.47 2.21 -6.13
CA ALA A 61 -5.03 3.23 -5.17
C ALA A 61 -3.86 4.11 -5.66
N GLU A 62 -3.65 4.24 -6.97
CA GLU A 62 -2.63 5.12 -7.51
C GLU A 62 -2.89 6.57 -7.09
N ASN A 63 -1.83 7.29 -6.63
CA ASN A 63 -1.94 8.64 -6.06
C ASN A 63 -2.96 8.78 -4.90
N MET A 64 -3.27 7.71 -4.18
CA MET A 64 -4.15 7.79 -3.02
C MET A 64 -3.58 8.77 -2.00
N MET A 65 -4.39 9.73 -1.56
CA MET A 65 -3.97 10.80 -0.65
C MET A 65 -4.23 10.44 0.81
N SER A 66 -5.34 9.77 1.10
CA SER A 66 -5.72 9.30 2.44
C SER A 66 -6.93 8.36 2.34
N GLY A 67 -7.53 8.00 3.48
CA GLY A 67 -8.66 7.07 3.55
C GLY A 67 -8.22 5.60 3.58
N LYS A 68 -9.12 4.71 3.25
CA LYS A 68 -8.89 3.27 3.36
C LYS A 68 -9.43 2.51 2.16
N LEU A 69 -8.64 1.59 1.64
CA LEU A 69 -9.06 0.64 0.62
C LEU A 69 -8.75 -0.79 1.06
N ILE A 70 -9.75 -1.66 1.00
CA ILE A 70 -9.61 -3.09 1.24
C ILE A 70 -9.96 -3.84 -0.05
N VAL A 71 -9.05 -4.68 -0.52
CA VAL A 71 -9.22 -5.59 -1.65
C VAL A 71 -9.24 -7.01 -1.11
N GLU A 72 -10.38 -7.70 -1.24
CA GLU A 72 -10.51 -9.09 -0.75
C GLU A 72 -9.80 -10.11 -1.64
N GLY A 73 -9.63 -9.80 -2.93
CA GLY A 73 -8.90 -10.61 -3.91
C GLY A 73 -7.45 -10.18 -4.12
N ASN A 74 -6.97 -10.37 -5.33
CA ASN A 74 -5.63 -10.01 -5.78
C ASN A 74 -5.58 -8.60 -6.38
N ALA A 75 -4.41 -7.99 -6.35
CA ALA A 75 -4.14 -6.77 -7.10
C ALA A 75 -3.13 -7.03 -8.24
N SER A 76 -3.37 -6.40 -9.37
CA SER A 76 -2.45 -6.43 -10.50
C SER A 76 -1.24 -5.51 -10.26
N GLN A 77 -0.57 -5.09 -11.31
CA GLN A 77 0.65 -4.27 -11.25
C GLN A 77 0.38 -2.88 -10.66
N TYR A 78 1.41 -2.28 -10.09
CA TYR A 78 1.42 -0.88 -9.62
C TYR A 78 0.44 -0.58 -8.48
N ALA A 79 0.07 -1.57 -7.68
CA ALA A 79 -0.80 -1.33 -6.53
C ALA A 79 -0.20 -0.29 -5.57
N GLY A 80 -0.94 0.78 -5.27
CA GLY A 80 -0.50 1.87 -4.39
C GLY A 80 0.60 2.75 -4.96
N ALA A 81 0.82 2.73 -6.28
CA ALA A 81 1.83 3.56 -6.93
C ALA A 81 1.68 5.03 -6.55
N THR A 82 2.79 5.71 -6.25
CA THR A 82 2.83 7.14 -5.90
C THR A 82 1.89 7.59 -4.78
N GLY A 83 1.30 6.67 -4.03
CA GLY A 83 0.36 6.96 -2.95
C GLY A 83 0.99 7.80 -1.83
N HIS A 84 0.32 8.87 -1.42
CA HIS A 84 0.80 9.85 -0.45
C HIS A 84 0.39 9.51 0.98
N GLY A 85 -0.71 8.80 1.17
CA GLY A 85 -1.21 8.49 2.50
C GLY A 85 -2.38 7.51 2.48
N GLY A 86 -2.91 7.23 3.67
CA GLY A 86 -3.97 6.25 3.87
C GLY A 86 -3.46 4.81 3.93
N ILE A 87 -4.39 3.88 3.85
CA ILE A 87 -4.13 2.44 3.97
C ILE A 87 -4.73 1.67 2.80
N LEU A 88 -3.88 0.89 2.11
CA LEU A 88 -4.28 -0.11 1.13
C LEU A 88 -4.04 -1.51 1.70
N VAL A 89 -5.10 -2.30 1.86
CA VAL A 89 -5.02 -3.70 2.31
C VAL A 89 -5.41 -4.62 1.17
N ILE A 90 -4.52 -5.54 0.79
CA ILE A 90 -4.74 -6.56 -0.22
C ILE A 90 -4.73 -7.92 0.48
N LYS A 91 -5.88 -8.61 0.48
CA LYS A 91 -6.01 -9.90 1.16
C LYS A 91 -5.40 -11.06 0.36
N GLY A 92 -5.31 -10.92 -0.95
CA GLY A 92 -4.61 -11.84 -1.85
C GLY A 92 -3.16 -11.42 -2.10
N ASN A 93 -2.70 -11.67 -3.32
CA ASN A 93 -1.37 -11.30 -3.81
C ASN A 93 -1.40 -9.94 -4.51
N ALA A 94 -0.25 -9.28 -4.58
CA ALA A 94 -0.04 -8.16 -5.49
C ALA A 94 1.04 -8.52 -6.52
N SER A 95 0.90 -7.98 -7.72
CA SER A 95 1.85 -8.24 -8.81
C SER A 95 3.09 -7.35 -8.69
N SER A 96 3.79 -7.17 -9.79
CA SER A 96 5.03 -6.38 -9.87
C SER A 96 4.82 -4.90 -9.55
N ARG A 97 5.89 -4.26 -9.06
CA ARG A 97 5.93 -2.83 -8.75
C ARG A 97 4.86 -2.36 -7.75
N CYS A 98 4.46 -3.25 -6.83
CA CYS A 98 3.62 -2.84 -5.69
C CYS A 98 4.35 -1.78 -4.86
N GLY A 99 3.71 -0.62 -4.62
CA GLY A 99 4.29 0.50 -3.89
C GLY A 99 5.39 1.25 -4.64
N ILE A 100 5.45 1.15 -5.98
CA ILE A 100 6.41 1.95 -6.77
C ILE A 100 6.24 3.44 -6.47
N SER A 101 7.34 4.11 -6.18
CA SER A 101 7.40 5.56 -5.90
C SER A 101 6.42 6.03 -4.82
N MET A 102 5.99 5.16 -3.90
CA MET A 102 5.08 5.54 -2.81
C MET A 102 5.69 6.66 -1.97
N LYS A 103 4.84 7.59 -1.49
CA LYS A 103 5.21 8.83 -0.83
C LYS A 103 4.60 8.99 0.57
N GLY A 104 4.17 7.90 1.20
CA GLY A 104 3.58 7.94 2.54
C GLY A 104 2.44 6.95 2.78
N ILE A 105 1.86 6.36 1.75
CA ILE A 105 0.83 5.33 1.87
C ILE A 105 1.36 4.11 2.67
N ASN A 106 0.48 3.49 3.46
CA ASN A 106 0.73 2.19 4.07
C ASN A 106 0.05 1.10 3.22
N ILE A 107 0.84 0.17 2.71
CA ILE A 107 0.36 -0.95 1.88
C ILE A 107 0.59 -2.24 2.64
N ILE A 108 -0.47 -3.02 2.84
CA ILE A 108 -0.42 -4.32 3.50
C ILE A 108 -0.90 -5.40 2.54
N VAL A 109 -0.03 -6.35 2.22
CA VAL A 109 -0.34 -7.49 1.34
C VAL A 109 -0.27 -8.77 2.17
N LYS A 110 -1.40 -9.48 2.28
CA LYS A 110 -1.47 -10.73 3.03
C LYS A 110 -0.77 -11.89 2.29
N GLY A 111 -0.79 -11.87 0.96
CA GLY A 111 -0.09 -12.82 0.11
C GLY A 111 1.30 -12.36 -0.31
N ASN A 112 1.70 -12.78 -1.50
CA ASN A 112 3.00 -12.51 -2.12
C ASN A 112 2.98 -11.22 -2.93
N ILE A 113 4.17 -10.67 -3.20
CA ILE A 113 4.34 -9.55 -4.13
C ILE A 113 5.36 -9.88 -5.24
N GLY A 114 5.17 -9.24 -6.40
CA GLY A 114 6.02 -9.45 -7.58
C GLY A 114 7.32 -8.65 -7.54
N HIS A 115 8.07 -8.74 -8.66
CA HIS A 115 9.38 -8.10 -8.81
C HIS A 115 9.30 -6.56 -8.78
N MET A 116 10.43 -5.92 -8.47
CA MET A 116 10.60 -4.46 -8.40
C MET A 116 9.55 -3.75 -7.52
N SER A 117 9.01 -4.43 -6.52
CA SER A 117 8.12 -3.79 -5.55
C SER A 117 8.90 -2.79 -4.70
N ALA A 118 8.27 -1.69 -4.33
CA ALA A 118 8.86 -0.51 -3.67
C ALA A 118 10.02 0.13 -4.46
N PHE A 119 10.05 -0.01 -5.80
CA PHE A 119 11.02 0.72 -6.64
C PHE A 119 10.89 2.23 -6.43
N MET A 120 12.00 2.92 -6.14
CA MET A 120 12.06 4.36 -5.85
C MET A 120 11.05 4.81 -4.75
N ALA A 121 10.70 3.93 -3.82
CA ALA A 121 9.78 4.25 -2.75
C ALA A 121 10.39 5.31 -1.81
N GLN A 122 9.70 6.44 -1.63
CA GLN A 122 10.21 7.60 -0.90
C GLN A 122 9.90 7.51 0.58
N SER A 123 8.66 7.27 0.96
CA SER A 123 8.21 7.15 2.36
C SER A 123 6.98 6.26 2.46
N GLY A 124 6.55 5.96 3.70
CA GLY A 124 5.46 5.03 3.97
C GLY A 124 5.93 3.63 4.31
N LYS A 125 4.99 2.70 4.41
CA LYS A 125 5.30 1.31 4.78
C LYS A 125 4.70 0.31 3.81
N LEU A 126 5.52 -0.65 3.36
CA LEU A 126 5.07 -1.82 2.62
C LEU A 126 5.22 -3.04 3.53
N ILE A 127 4.11 -3.69 3.86
CA ILE A 127 4.05 -4.86 4.74
C ILE A 127 3.60 -6.06 3.92
N VAL A 128 4.43 -7.11 3.88
CA VAL A 128 4.20 -8.31 3.08
C VAL A 128 4.19 -9.53 4.00
N CYS A 129 3.07 -10.25 4.05
CA CYS A 129 2.95 -11.43 4.88
C CYS A 129 3.42 -12.72 4.18
N GLY A 130 3.51 -12.70 2.85
CA GLY A 130 4.04 -13.77 2.00
C GLY A 130 5.45 -13.51 1.51
N ASP A 131 5.76 -14.08 0.34
CA ASP A 131 7.06 -14.00 -0.31
C ASP A 131 7.16 -12.81 -1.27
N VAL A 132 8.39 -12.42 -1.54
CA VAL A 132 8.71 -11.26 -2.38
C VAL A 132 9.56 -11.70 -3.58
N GLY A 133 9.22 -11.21 -4.77
CA GLY A 133 9.97 -11.43 -6.00
C GLY A 133 11.31 -10.70 -6.05
N ASP A 134 11.88 -10.60 -7.24
CA ASP A 134 13.22 -10.02 -7.45
C ASP A 134 13.24 -8.50 -7.30
N SER A 135 14.42 -7.96 -6.96
CA SER A 135 14.74 -6.53 -6.94
C SER A 135 13.82 -5.72 -6.00
N LEU A 136 13.58 -6.23 -4.79
CA LEU A 136 12.82 -5.50 -3.77
C LEU A 136 13.52 -4.20 -3.40
N GLY A 137 12.78 -3.08 -3.42
CA GLY A 137 13.25 -1.80 -2.92
C GLY A 137 14.39 -1.20 -3.71
N ASP A 138 14.50 -1.50 -5.01
CA ASP A 138 15.53 -0.89 -5.85
C ASP A 138 15.42 0.65 -5.79
N SER A 139 16.55 1.32 -5.59
CA SER A 139 16.63 2.78 -5.47
C SER A 139 15.72 3.37 -4.37
N ILE A 140 15.50 2.62 -3.29
CA ILE A 140 14.63 3.04 -2.18
C ILE A 140 15.23 4.23 -1.41
N TYR A 141 14.35 5.11 -0.94
CA TYR A 141 14.69 6.22 -0.05
C TYR A 141 14.35 5.88 1.41
N GLU A 142 13.41 6.55 2.05
CA GLU A 142 13.09 6.39 3.47
C GLU A 142 11.90 5.46 3.76
N ALA A 143 11.28 4.92 2.73
CA ALA A 143 10.23 3.93 2.90
C ALA A 143 10.72 2.71 3.68
N GLN A 144 9.82 2.12 4.45
CA GLN A 144 10.12 0.94 5.28
C GLN A 144 9.39 -0.27 4.71
N ILE A 145 10.12 -1.35 4.49
CA ILE A 145 9.55 -2.59 4.00
C ILE A 145 9.64 -3.64 5.10
N PHE A 146 8.53 -4.32 5.40
CA PHE A 146 8.46 -5.41 6.36
C PHE A 146 8.00 -6.68 5.65
N VAL A 147 8.79 -7.74 5.73
CA VAL A 147 8.50 -9.01 5.05
C VAL A 147 8.55 -10.15 6.06
N LYS A 148 7.50 -10.98 6.07
CA LYS A 148 7.46 -12.20 6.89
C LYS A 148 8.01 -13.41 6.14
N GLY A 149 7.75 -13.50 4.84
CA GLY A 149 8.20 -14.58 3.97
C GLY A 149 9.64 -14.43 3.50
N SER A 150 9.99 -15.13 2.44
CA SER A 150 11.29 -15.04 1.77
C SER A 150 11.37 -13.83 0.84
N VAL A 151 12.58 -13.30 0.63
CA VAL A 151 12.88 -12.29 -0.38
C VAL A 151 13.82 -12.90 -1.40
N ARG A 152 13.43 -12.94 -2.65
CA ARG A 152 14.20 -13.59 -3.72
C ARG A 152 15.50 -12.83 -4.04
N SER A 153 15.41 -11.51 -4.20
CA SER A 153 16.57 -10.63 -4.28
C SER A 153 16.23 -9.21 -3.85
N LEU A 154 17.24 -8.48 -3.37
CA LEU A 154 17.13 -7.05 -3.09
C LEU A 154 17.56 -6.25 -4.32
N GLY A 155 16.94 -5.09 -4.51
CA GLY A 155 17.37 -4.11 -5.50
C GLY A 155 18.58 -3.32 -5.03
N SER A 156 19.08 -2.44 -5.90
CA SER A 156 20.19 -1.55 -5.60
C SER A 156 19.88 -0.70 -4.37
N ASP A 157 20.85 -0.54 -3.49
CA ASP A 157 20.74 0.26 -2.26
C ASP A 157 19.72 -0.24 -1.21
N CYS A 158 19.08 -1.38 -1.40
CA CYS A 158 18.19 -1.97 -0.41
C CYS A 158 18.95 -3.01 0.44
N ILE A 159 18.84 -2.91 1.75
CA ILE A 159 19.45 -3.84 2.71
C ILE A 159 18.48 -4.26 3.81
N GLU A 160 18.74 -5.41 4.43
CA GLU A 160 18.07 -5.79 5.67
C GLU A 160 18.53 -4.86 6.81
N LYS A 161 17.62 -4.43 7.66
CA LYS A 161 17.83 -3.50 8.76
C LYS A 161 17.24 -4.02 10.06
N GLU A 162 17.75 -3.56 11.18
CA GLU A 162 17.22 -3.90 12.49
C GLU A 162 15.76 -3.45 12.68
N VAL A 163 15.00 -4.26 13.42
CA VAL A 163 13.62 -3.97 13.81
C VAL A 163 13.61 -3.46 15.25
N SER A 164 13.56 -2.14 15.42
CA SER A 164 13.48 -1.51 16.75
C SER A 164 12.09 -1.75 17.40
N THR A 165 11.99 -1.46 18.70
CA THR A 165 10.71 -1.50 19.42
C THR A 165 9.66 -0.59 18.79
N LYS A 166 10.05 0.60 18.33
CA LYS A 166 9.16 1.53 17.61
C LYS A 166 8.61 0.89 16.32
N HIS A 167 9.47 0.23 15.55
CA HIS A 167 9.05 -0.47 14.34
C HIS A 167 8.05 -1.60 14.62
N LYS A 168 8.30 -2.40 15.67
CA LYS A 168 7.39 -3.48 16.08
C LYS A 168 6.01 -2.93 16.45
N HIS A 169 5.96 -1.90 17.27
CA HIS A 169 4.71 -1.27 17.69
C HIS A 169 3.91 -0.73 16.48
N GLN A 170 4.56 0.01 15.58
CA GLN A 170 3.91 0.52 14.36
C GLN A 170 3.40 -0.60 13.45
N LEU A 171 4.17 -1.68 13.33
CA LEU A 171 3.77 -2.83 12.52
C LEU A 171 2.56 -3.55 13.14
N GLU A 172 2.54 -3.76 14.46
CA GLU A 172 1.41 -4.35 15.17
C GLU A 172 0.14 -3.53 14.98
N GLN A 173 0.20 -2.20 15.14
CA GLN A 173 -0.94 -1.31 14.89
C GLN A 173 -1.51 -1.47 13.48
N LEU A 174 -0.67 -1.51 12.46
CA LEU A 174 -1.10 -1.66 11.06
C LEU A 174 -1.66 -3.05 10.76
N LEU A 175 -1.10 -4.09 11.35
CA LEU A 175 -1.63 -5.46 11.24
C LEU A 175 -3.01 -5.58 11.87
N ASP A 176 -3.17 -5.03 13.08
CA ASP A 176 -4.46 -5.04 13.81
C ASP A 176 -5.52 -4.23 13.05
N GLU A 177 -5.18 -3.03 12.57
CA GLU A 177 -6.09 -2.20 11.76
C GLU A 177 -6.53 -2.90 10.47
N SER A 178 -5.65 -3.74 9.92
CA SER A 178 -5.90 -4.55 8.72
C SER A 178 -6.59 -5.88 9.02
N LYS A 179 -6.86 -6.18 10.29
CA LYS A 179 -7.42 -7.46 10.77
C LYS A 179 -6.57 -8.66 10.36
N ILE A 180 -5.25 -8.54 10.47
CA ILE A 180 -4.28 -9.58 10.18
C ILE A 180 -3.63 -10.04 11.49
N ASN A 181 -3.98 -11.23 11.94
CA ASN A 181 -3.48 -11.80 13.20
C ASN A 181 -2.07 -12.40 13.01
N LEU A 182 -1.06 -11.53 12.96
CA LEU A 182 0.36 -11.91 12.88
C LEU A 182 1.18 -11.07 13.87
N LYS A 183 2.22 -11.68 14.47
CA LYS A 183 3.12 -11.00 15.41
C LYS A 183 4.22 -10.27 14.63
N ALA A 184 4.50 -9.03 15.00
CA ALA A 184 5.56 -8.21 14.40
C ALA A 184 6.95 -8.87 14.49
N SER A 185 7.19 -9.69 15.50
CA SER A 185 8.45 -10.43 15.68
C SER A 185 8.79 -11.42 14.56
N LYS A 186 7.81 -11.74 13.69
CA LYS A 186 8.01 -12.64 12.55
C LYS A 186 8.46 -11.92 11.27
N PHE A 187 8.59 -10.61 11.32
CA PHE A 187 8.95 -9.81 10.14
C PHE A 187 10.39 -9.34 10.21
N LYS A 188 11.05 -9.38 9.07
CA LYS A 188 12.32 -8.70 8.80
C LYS A 188 12.02 -7.32 8.21
N ARG A 189 12.90 -6.35 8.44
CA ARG A 189 12.77 -5.01 7.90
C ARG A 189 13.83 -4.75 6.84
N TYR A 190 13.45 -4.09 5.76
CA TYR A 190 14.34 -3.65 4.69
C TYR A 190 14.17 -2.14 4.48
N GLY A 191 15.23 -1.51 3.97
CA GLY A 191 15.24 -0.08 3.69
C GLY A 191 16.56 0.34 3.07
N SER A 192 16.73 1.64 2.80
CA SER A 192 17.90 2.19 2.11
C SER A 192 19.21 1.92 2.87
N ALA A 193 20.23 1.51 2.12
CA ALA A 193 21.62 1.44 2.61
C ALA A 193 22.23 2.83 2.80
N ARG A 194 21.70 3.84 2.13
CA ARG A 194 22.25 5.20 2.13
C ARG A 194 21.86 5.94 3.41
N LYS A 195 22.71 6.85 3.85
CA LYS A 195 22.36 7.95 4.75
C LYS A 195 21.81 9.07 3.87
N LEU A 196 20.60 8.92 3.41
CA LEU A 196 20.00 9.87 2.52
C LEU A 196 19.23 10.93 3.27
N TYR A 197 18.89 11.97 2.52
CA TYR A 197 18.06 13.07 2.90
C TYR A 197 16.86 12.58 3.69
N ASN A 198 16.71 13.14 4.85
CA ASN A 198 15.53 12.91 5.64
C ASN A 198 14.42 13.77 5.02
N PHE A 199 13.44 13.14 4.35
CA PHE A 199 12.29 13.86 3.81
C PHE A 199 11.31 14.32 4.90
N ASP A 200 11.66 14.11 6.16
CA ASP A 200 10.90 14.64 7.26
C ASP A 200 11.13 16.15 7.34
N ILE A 201 10.05 16.92 7.21
CA ILE A 201 10.06 18.39 7.23
C ILE A 201 10.72 18.96 8.49
N ASP A 202 10.68 18.20 9.60
CA ASP A 202 11.31 18.57 10.88
C ASP A 202 12.84 18.54 10.82
N ASN A 203 13.42 18.01 9.75
CA ASN A 203 14.87 17.93 9.55
C ASN A 203 15.41 18.91 8.50
N LEU A 204 14.59 19.77 7.94
CA LEU A 204 15.00 20.81 6.97
C LEU A 204 16.09 21.73 7.50
N SER A 205 16.20 21.92 8.82
CA SER A 205 17.25 22.75 9.45
C SER A 205 18.63 22.09 9.52
N LYS A 206 18.77 20.85 9.06
CA LYS A 206 20.05 20.10 9.07
C LYS A 206 20.75 20.08 7.70
N TYR A 207 20.25 20.85 6.74
CA TYR A 207 20.82 21.01 5.40
C TYR A 207 21.34 22.41 5.18
#